data_67ccb2356bf385009f128bfa626aecdd
#
_entry.id   67ccb2356bf385009f128bfa626aecdd
#
_cell.length_a   1.000
_cell.length_b   1.000
_cell.length_c   1.000
_cell.angle_alpha   90.00
_cell.angle_beta   90.00
_cell.angle_gamma   90.00
#
_symmetry.space_group_name_H-M   'P 1'
#
loop_
_entity.id
_entity.type
_entity.pdbx_description
1 polymer ?
#
loop_
_entity_poly.entity_id
_entity_poly.type
_entity_poly.pdbx_seq_one_letter_code
_entity_poly.pdbx_strand_id
1 'polypeptide(L)'
;MSTTTSSQAGFTLVEIMIVIAIIGLISAIAIPNFVKTRTRAQTQVCIENLAQIESAKQVWGVEKGKVDGDLPSMSDLIGDLLYIKKMPSCPAGGTYEFQAIGQIATCSISGHTL
;
A
#
# COMPACT_ATOMS: atom_id res chain seq x y z
N MET A 1 29.33 1.44 59.85
CA MET A 1 29.09 2.05 58.67
C MET A 1 28.51 1.14 57.63
N SER A 2 27.29 1.05 57.61
CA SER A 2 26.61 0.23 56.66
C SER A 2 26.74 0.88 55.32
N THR A 3 27.58 0.38 54.55
CA THR A 3 27.33 0.51 53.18
C THR A 3 25.99 -0.11 52.91
N THR A 4 25.03 0.65 52.95
CA THR A 4 23.84 0.30 52.26
C THR A 4 24.32 0.00 50.87
N THR A 5 24.64 -1.20 50.62
CA THR A 5 24.49 -1.74 49.32
C THR A 5 23.08 -1.37 48.99
N SER A 6 22.98 -0.20 48.44
CA SER A 6 21.77 0.13 47.75
C SER A 6 21.43 -1.10 46.95
N SER A 7 20.35 -1.67 47.28
CA SER A 7 19.76 -2.68 46.44
C SER A 7 19.47 -2.06 45.09
N GLN A 8 20.51 -1.62 44.43
CA GLN A 8 20.43 -1.43 43.02
C GLN A 8 20.50 -2.82 42.44
N ALA A 9 19.33 -3.43 42.40
CA ALA A 9 19.17 -4.64 41.69
C ALA A 9 19.51 -4.36 40.21
N GLY A 10 20.77 -4.52 39.89
CA GLY A 10 21.15 -4.57 38.48
C GLY A 10 20.54 -5.81 37.84
N PHE A 11 20.25 -5.73 36.58
CA PHE A 11 19.82 -6.87 35.81
C PHE A 11 20.90 -7.94 35.79
N THR A 12 20.52 -9.18 35.92
CA THR A 12 21.46 -10.28 35.76
C THR A 12 21.71 -10.54 34.27
N LEU A 13 22.85 -11.13 33.97
CA LEU A 13 23.20 -11.55 32.62
C LEU A 13 22.13 -12.50 32.05
N VAL A 14 21.65 -13.42 32.88
CA VAL A 14 20.64 -14.41 32.48
C VAL A 14 19.31 -13.74 32.12
N GLU A 15 18.89 -12.72 32.86
CA GLU A 15 17.67 -11.98 32.57
C GLU A 15 17.72 -11.36 31.16
N ILE A 16 18.82 -10.71 30.83
CA ILE A 16 18.98 -10.14 29.48
C ILE A 16 19.04 -11.21 28.41
N MET A 17 19.73 -12.31 28.69
CA MET A 17 19.79 -13.42 27.73
C MET A 17 18.42 -14.00 27.43
N ILE A 18 17.56 -14.17 28.42
CA ILE A 18 16.19 -14.67 28.24
C ILE A 18 15.38 -13.66 27.42
N VAL A 19 15.50 -12.38 27.70
CA VAL A 19 14.76 -11.34 26.98
C VAL A 19 15.12 -11.32 25.49
N ILE A 20 16.40 -11.32 25.15
CA ILE A 20 16.81 -11.31 23.76
C ILE A 20 16.47 -12.61 23.05
N ALA A 21 16.49 -13.74 23.76
CA ALA A 21 16.08 -15.02 23.21
C ALA A 21 14.61 -15.04 22.83
N ILE A 22 13.75 -14.49 23.67
CA ILE A 22 12.30 -14.38 23.40
C ILE A 22 12.04 -13.41 22.25
N ILE A 23 12.70 -12.26 22.22
CA ILE A 23 12.59 -11.29 21.14
C ILE A 23 13.02 -11.93 19.81
N GLY A 24 14.13 -12.65 19.80
CA GLY A 24 14.61 -13.33 18.61
C GLY A 24 13.63 -14.39 18.11
N LEU A 25 13.03 -15.15 19.01
CA LEU A 25 12.05 -16.17 18.64
C LEU A 25 10.79 -15.57 18.03
N ILE A 26 10.26 -14.54 18.64
CA ILE A 26 9.07 -13.82 18.13
C ILE A 26 9.38 -13.18 16.79
N SER A 27 10.54 -12.54 16.64
CA SER A 27 10.96 -11.90 15.41
C SER A 27 11.11 -12.89 14.27
N ALA A 28 11.59 -14.09 14.53
CA ALA A 28 11.75 -15.14 13.51
C ALA A 28 10.42 -15.54 12.87
N ILE A 29 9.32 -15.47 13.62
CA ILE A 29 7.98 -15.79 13.13
C ILE A 29 7.31 -14.55 12.50
N ALA A 30 7.47 -13.38 13.12
CA ALA A 30 6.74 -12.16 12.76
C ALA A 30 7.24 -11.54 11.46
N ILE A 31 8.55 -11.51 11.22
CA ILE A 31 9.13 -10.82 10.07
C ILE A 31 8.67 -11.42 8.74
N PRO A 32 8.69 -12.73 8.49
CA PRO A 32 8.20 -13.30 7.24
C PRO A 32 6.72 -13.00 6.98
N ASN A 33 5.88 -13.07 8.01
CA ASN A 33 4.46 -12.76 7.89
C ASN A 33 4.22 -11.28 7.57
N PHE A 34 5.01 -10.39 8.15
CA PHE A 34 4.92 -8.96 7.88
C PHE A 34 5.21 -8.65 6.41
N VAL A 35 6.24 -9.26 5.82
CA VAL A 35 6.60 -9.05 4.42
C VAL A 35 5.46 -9.50 3.49
N LYS A 36 4.87 -10.66 3.73
CA LYS A 36 3.71 -11.14 2.95
C LYS A 36 2.51 -10.22 3.09
N THR A 37 2.21 -9.78 4.30
CA THR A 37 1.10 -8.89 4.58
C THR A 37 1.30 -7.53 3.89
N ARG A 38 2.51 -7.01 3.91
CA ARG A 38 2.85 -5.76 3.23
C ARG A 38 2.64 -5.88 1.72
N THR A 39 3.10 -6.95 1.11
CA THR A 39 2.93 -7.18 -0.33
C THR A 39 1.45 -7.27 -0.70
N ARG A 40 0.66 -7.98 0.08
CA ARG A 40 -0.80 -8.07 -0.13
C ARG A 40 -1.48 -6.71 0.02
N ALA A 41 -1.07 -5.94 1.01
CA ALA A 41 -1.60 -4.59 1.24
C ALA A 41 -1.28 -3.67 0.05
N GLN A 42 -0.06 -3.73 -0.46
CA GLN A 42 0.33 -2.96 -1.65
C GLN A 42 -0.49 -3.34 -2.87
N THR A 43 -0.71 -4.64 -3.08
CA THR A 43 -1.55 -5.14 -4.17
C THR A 43 -2.99 -4.63 -4.02
N GLN A 44 -3.54 -4.70 -2.82
CA GLN A 44 -4.91 -4.25 -2.56
C GLN A 44 -5.07 -2.75 -2.80
N VAL A 45 -4.13 -1.93 -2.33
CA VAL A 45 -4.14 -0.48 -2.58
C VAL A 45 -4.06 -0.19 -4.07
N CYS A 46 -3.22 -0.90 -4.81
CA CYS A 46 -3.12 -0.75 -6.25
C CYS A 46 -4.44 -1.09 -6.96
N ILE A 47 -5.10 -2.17 -6.55
CA ILE A 47 -6.41 -2.56 -7.09
C ILE A 47 -7.46 -1.49 -6.80
N GLU A 48 -7.47 -0.95 -5.59
CA GLU A 48 -8.38 0.14 -5.22
C GLU A 48 -8.13 1.41 -6.04
N ASN A 49 -6.87 1.73 -6.30
CA ASN A 49 -6.50 2.84 -7.16
C ASN A 49 -6.98 2.63 -8.60
N LEU A 50 -6.84 1.42 -9.13
CA LEU A 50 -7.37 1.06 -10.44
C LEU A 50 -8.90 1.18 -10.49
N ALA A 51 -9.58 0.75 -9.44
CA ALA A 51 -11.03 0.89 -9.34
C ALA A 51 -11.46 2.36 -9.32
N GLN A 52 -10.70 3.22 -8.64
CA GLN A 52 -10.94 4.66 -8.63
C GLN A 52 -10.79 5.26 -10.03
N ILE A 53 -9.73 4.89 -10.74
CA ILE A 53 -9.50 5.32 -12.12
C ILE A 53 -10.65 4.85 -13.04
N GLU A 54 -11.05 3.61 -12.88
CA GLU A 54 -12.15 3.04 -13.67
C GLU A 54 -13.47 3.75 -13.43
N SER A 55 -13.79 4.06 -12.17
CA SER A 55 -14.98 4.84 -11.82
C SER A 55 -14.93 6.24 -12.42
N ALA A 56 -13.77 6.88 -12.38
CA ALA A 56 -13.58 8.21 -12.97
C ALA A 56 -13.80 8.18 -14.49
N LYS A 57 -13.30 7.16 -15.16
CA LYS A 57 -13.53 6.97 -16.60
C LYS A 57 -15.02 6.84 -16.93
N GLN A 58 -15.74 6.04 -16.14
CA GLN A 58 -17.17 5.84 -16.35
C GLN A 58 -17.94 7.15 -16.20
N VAL A 59 -17.68 7.91 -15.14
CA VAL A 59 -18.34 9.20 -14.91
C VAL A 59 -17.99 10.20 -16.01
N TRP A 60 -16.71 10.27 -16.40
CA TRP A 60 -16.26 11.12 -17.51
C TRP A 60 -16.98 10.77 -18.81
N GLY A 61 -17.12 9.47 -19.09
CA GLY A 61 -17.82 9.00 -20.26
C GLY A 61 -19.28 9.45 -20.29
N VAL A 62 -19.97 9.30 -19.16
CA VAL A 62 -21.39 9.70 -19.05
C VAL A 62 -21.53 11.22 -19.16
N GLU A 63 -20.72 12.00 -18.46
CA GLU A 63 -20.83 13.45 -18.45
C GLU A 63 -20.44 14.09 -19.78
N LYS A 64 -19.44 13.54 -20.47
CA LYS A 64 -18.93 14.08 -21.73
C LYS A 64 -19.49 13.41 -22.96
N GLY A 65 -20.41 12.46 -22.80
CA GLY A 65 -21.00 11.72 -23.90
C GLY A 65 -20.02 10.86 -24.66
N LYS A 66 -19.02 10.34 -23.98
CA LYS A 66 -18.00 9.45 -24.59
C LYS A 66 -18.53 8.03 -24.68
N VAL A 67 -18.02 7.31 -25.64
CA VAL A 67 -18.44 5.92 -25.91
C VAL A 67 -17.25 4.97 -25.78
N ASP A 68 -17.51 3.67 -25.85
CA ASP A 68 -16.47 2.65 -25.83
C ASP A 68 -15.43 2.94 -26.91
N GLY A 69 -14.16 2.83 -26.54
CA GLY A 69 -13.04 3.14 -27.41
C GLY A 69 -12.46 4.55 -27.21
N ASP A 70 -13.18 5.46 -26.56
CA ASP A 70 -12.65 6.79 -26.25
C ASP A 70 -11.63 6.70 -25.12
N LEU A 71 -10.43 7.26 -25.34
CA LEU A 71 -9.35 7.24 -24.39
C LEU A 71 -9.25 8.57 -23.66
N PRO A 72 -9.48 8.62 -22.35
CA PRO A 72 -9.27 9.86 -21.58
C PRO A 72 -7.78 10.14 -21.43
N SER A 73 -7.44 11.43 -21.43
CA SER A 73 -6.10 11.88 -21.08
C SER A 73 -6.02 12.14 -19.57
N MET A 74 -4.81 12.30 -19.06
CA MET A 74 -4.62 12.64 -17.65
C MET A 74 -5.35 13.95 -17.29
N SER A 75 -5.33 14.93 -18.19
CA SER A 75 -6.00 16.21 -17.96
C SER A 75 -7.53 16.09 -17.96
N ASP A 76 -8.10 15.05 -18.52
CA ASP A 76 -9.54 14.83 -18.51
C ASP A 76 -10.05 14.32 -17.16
N LEU A 77 -9.26 13.55 -16.44
CA LEU A 77 -9.66 12.86 -15.20
C LEU A 77 -9.07 13.47 -13.94
N ILE A 78 -7.86 14.02 -14.02
CA ILE A 78 -7.08 14.44 -12.85
C ILE A 78 -7.04 15.96 -12.76
N GLY A 79 -7.49 16.52 -11.64
CA GLY A 79 -7.47 17.95 -11.36
C GLY A 79 -8.35 18.28 -10.16
N ASP A 80 -8.21 19.50 -9.64
CA ASP A 80 -8.92 19.92 -8.42
C ASP A 80 -10.44 19.93 -8.59
N LEU A 81 -10.93 20.19 -9.79
CA LEU A 81 -12.36 20.25 -10.12
C LEU A 81 -12.80 19.06 -10.97
N LEU A 82 -11.95 18.06 -11.14
CA LEU A 82 -12.22 16.90 -11.94
C LEU A 82 -12.54 15.68 -11.06
N TYR A 83 -12.60 14.52 -11.66
CA TYR A 83 -13.07 13.28 -11.00
C TYR A 83 -12.10 12.74 -9.97
N ILE A 84 -10.80 12.97 -10.18
CA ILE A 84 -9.73 12.58 -9.25
C ILE A 84 -8.89 13.83 -8.97
N LYS A 85 -8.75 14.19 -7.70
CA LYS A 85 -7.97 15.37 -7.33
C LYS A 85 -6.48 15.21 -7.63
N LYS A 86 -5.94 14.05 -7.34
CA LYS A 86 -4.51 13.76 -7.46
C LYS A 86 -4.34 12.35 -8.01
N MET A 87 -3.41 12.21 -8.95
CA MET A 87 -3.10 10.90 -9.53
C MET A 87 -2.69 9.92 -8.43
N PRO A 88 -3.42 8.81 -8.25
CA PRO A 88 -2.99 7.77 -7.35
C PRO A 88 -1.70 7.11 -7.84
N SER A 89 -0.90 6.63 -6.92
CA SER A 89 0.35 5.94 -7.25
C SER A 89 0.34 4.53 -6.71
N CYS A 90 0.92 3.61 -7.47
CA CYS A 90 1.06 2.23 -7.02
C CYS A 90 2.12 2.15 -5.92
N PRO A 91 1.80 1.61 -4.72
CA PRO A 91 2.77 1.51 -3.64
C PRO A 91 3.97 0.62 -3.97
N ALA A 92 3.83 -0.26 -4.94
CA ALA A 92 4.90 -1.13 -5.40
C ALA A 92 5.75 -0.52 -6.52
N GLY A 93 5.52 0.76 -6.85
CA GLY A 93 6.30 1.47 -7.87
C GLY A 93 5.81 1.29 -9.29
N GLY A 94 4.62 0.72 -9.48
CA GLY A 94 4.04 0.54 -10.80
C GLY A 94 3.48 1.84 -11.39
N THR A 95 3.22 1.82 -12.68
CA THR A 95 2.57 2.91 -13.41
C THR A 95 1.20 2.48 -13.89
N TYR A 96 0.26 3.41 -13.91
CA TYR A 96 -1.10 3.15 -14.36
C TYR A 96 -1.30 3.61 -15.79
N GLU A 97 -2.02 2.80 -16.55
CA GLU A 97 -2.54 3.18 -17.87
C GLU A 97 -4.07 3.20 -17.79
N PHE A 98 -4.68 4.30 -18.24
CA PHE A 98 -6.11 4.48 -18.13
C PHE A 98 -6.89 3.53 -19.04
N GLN A 99 -6.36 3.22 -20.20
CA GLN A 99 -7.05 2.48 -21.26
C GLN A 99 -8.35 3.19 -21.70
N ALA A 100 -8.88 2.77 -22.82
CA ALA A 100 -10.11 3.34 -23.34
C ALA A 100 -11.34 2.93 -22.52
N ILE A 101 -12.44 3.64 -22.68
CA ILE A 101 -13.72 3.22 -22.12
C ILE A 101 -14.07 1.85 -22.73
N GLY A 102 -14.54 0.94 -21.88
CA GLY A 102 -14.77 -0.44 -22.24
C GLY A 102 -13.60 -1.37 -21.98
N GLN A 103 -12.42 -0.81 -21.70
CA GLN A 103 -11.24 -1.56 -21.27
C GLN A 103 -10.89 -1.18 -19.84
N ILE A 104 -10.38 -2.15 -19.09
CA ILE A 104 -10.03 -1.97 -17.68
C ILE A 104 -8.67 -1.27 -17.60
N ALA A 105 -8.57 -0.26 -16.73
CA ALA A 105 -7.29 0.37 -16.43
C ALA A 105 -6.29 -0.65 -15.88
N THR A 106 -5.04 -0.51 -16.24
CA THR A 106 -3.99 -1.49 -15.92
C THR A 106 -2.84 -0.86 -15.14
N CYS A 107 -2.16 -1.70 -14.36
CA CYS A 107 -0.91 -1.37 -13.68
C CYS A 107 0.23 -2.17 -14.31
N SER A 108 1.43 -1.59 -14.32
CA SER A 108 2.62 -2.25 -14.86
C SER A 108 3.11 -3.43 -14.02
N ILE A 109 2.68 -3.54 -12.77
CA ILE A 109 3.07 -4.62 -11.87
C ILE A 109 2.19 -5.86 -12.14
N SER A 110 2.82 -7.00 -12.32
CA SER A 110 2.11 -8.27 -12.51
C SER A 110 1.25 -8.62 -11.29
N GLY A 111 0.02 -9.06 -11.54
CA GLY A 111 -0.93 -9.41 -10.48
C GLY A 111 -1.72 -8.24 -9.90
N HIS A 112 -1.38 -7.00 -10.26
CA HIS A 112 -2.12 -5.80 -9.86
C HIS A 112 -3.19 -5.48 -10.90
N THR A 113 -4.25 -6.26 -10.91
CA THR A 113 -5.35 -6.13 -11.88
C THR A 113 -6.70 -6.16 -11.18
N LEU A 114 -7.66 -5.48 -11.78
CA LEU A 114 -9.06 -5.57 -11.33
C LEU A 114 -9.68 -6.93 -11.63
#